data_9119e3b675f7c35c7ecff16b828ebc63
#
_entry.id   9119e3b675f7c35c7ecff16b828ebc63
#
_cell.length_a   1.000
_cell.length_b   1.000
_cell.length_c   1.000
_cell.angle_alpha   90.00
_cell.angle_beta   90.00
_cell.angle_gamma   90.00
#
_symmetry.space_group_name_H-M   'P 1'
#
loop_
_entity.id
_entity.type
_entity.pdbx_description
1 polymer ?
#
loop_
_entity_poly.entity_id
_entity_poly.type
_entity_poly.pdbx_seq_one_letter_code
_entity_poly.pdbx_strand_id
1 'polypeptide(L)'
;MTSVPPSSSPGRRLKQERLEQAQRRFPRSLFSSSESTSASERGVGLHRERILPSEELVALMLEGLELDGTERVLELGSPTAYPAALLSALASEVFSAVPSQELAQERGRELAALGCHNARAVRTEVSRGWPEGAPYQAIIIAAGTSSVPSELIDQLEIGGRLVAAMGDADAQLVVRLHRRATAVDSETLGACHVGMLGGPRRVPTPFPWTKAT
;
A
#
# COMPACT_ATOMS: atom_id res chain seq x y z
N MET A 1 -25.05 19.46 22.80
CA MET A 1 -24.87 20.01 21.45
C MET A 1 -24.09 18.98 20.67
N THR A 2 -24.78 18.13 19.93
CA THR A 2 -24.23 17.05 19.10
C THR A 2 -23.72 17.68 17.81
N SER A 3 -22.41 17.75 17.65
CA SER A 3 -21.79 18.21 16.38
C SER A 3 -22.04 17.14 15.32
N VAL A 4 -22.87 17.46 14.34
CA VAL A 4 -23.03 16.69 13.11
C VAL A 4 -21.69 16.76 12.36
N PRO A 5 -21.08 15.61 11.95
CA PRO A 5 -19.86 15.66 11.16
C PRO A 5 -20.14 16.36 9.82
N PRO A 6 -19.17 17.13 9.27
CA PRO A 6 -19.36 17.86 8.03
C PRO A 6 -19.70 16.89 6.90
N SER A 7 -20.79 17.21 6.18
CA SER A 7 -21.25 16.44 5.01
C SER A 7 -20.08 16.23 4.03
N SER A 8 -19.76 14.98 3.77
CA SER A 8 -18.71 14.59 2.81
C SER A 8 -19.00 15.23 1.45
N SER A 9 -18.00 15.89 0.86
CA SER A 9 -18.11 16.48 -0.48
C SER A 9 -18.52 15.41 -1.51
N PRO A 10 -19.26 15.75 -2.58
CA PRO A 10 -19.71 14.79 -3.60
C PRO A 10 -18.57 13.92 -4.15
N GLY A 11 -17.39 14.48 -4.34
CA GLY A 11 -16.21 13.75 -4.79
C GLY A 11 -15.72 12.69 -3.78
N ARG A 12 -15.83 12.96 -2.48
CA ARG A 12 -15.45 11.99 -1.44
C ARG A 12 -16.40 10.80 -1.41
N ARG A 13 -17.70 11.06 -1.59
CA ARG A 13 -18.72 9.98 -1.65
C ARG A 13 -18.48 9.05 -2.84
N LEU A 14 -18.19 9.59 -4.03
CA LEU A 14 -17.90 8.79 -5.22
C LEU A 14 -16.65 7.91 -5.02
N LYS A 15 -15.61 8.43 -4.39
CA LYS A 15 -14.40 7.64 -4.09
C LYS A 15 -14.70 6.51 -3.11
N GLN A 16 -15.48 6.76 -2.07
CA GLN A 16 -15.91 5.76 -1.11
C GLN A 16 -16.77 4.68 -1.77
N GLU A 17 -17.74 5.04 -2.59
CA GLU A 17 -18.60 4.10 -3.33
C GLU A 17 -17.77 3.19 -4.26
N ARG A 18 -16.75 3.74 -4.94
CA ARG A 18 -15.82 2.96 -5.78
C ARG A 18 -15.01 1.97 -4.95
N LEU A 19 -14.52 2.37 -3.77
CA LEU A 19 -13.79 1.48 -2.87
C LEU A 19 -14.70 0.34 -2.37
N GLU A 20 -15.93 0.64 -1.95
CA GLU A 20 -16.89 -0.39 -1.54
C GLU A 20 -17.22 -1.36 -2.69
N GLN A 21 -17.33 -0.88 -3.94
CA GLN A 21 -17.52 -1.74 -5.11
C GLN A 21 -16.30 -2.63 -5.36
N ALA A 22 -15.08 -2.10 -5.21
CA ALA A 22 -13.84 -2.88 -5.33
C ALA A 22 -13.78 -3.98 -4.25
N GLN A 23 -14.14 -3.68 -2.99
CA GLN A 23 -14.18 -4.66 -1.90
C GLN A 23 -15.23 -5.76 -2.13
N ARG A 24 -16.40 -5.40 -2.67
CA ARG A 24 -17.42 -6.40 -3.08
C ARG A 24 -16.95 -7.30 -4.21
N ARG A 25 -16.20 -6.75 -5.18
CA ARG A 25 -15.63 -7.51 -6.29
C ARG A 25 -14.51 -8.43 -5.84
N PHE A 26 -13.70 -7.99 -4.90
CA PHE A 26 -12.55 -8.70 -4.36
C PHE A 26 -12.67 -8.87 -2.84
N PRO A 27 -13.61 -9.71 -2.34
CA PRO A 27 -13.76 -9.92 -0.91
C PRO A 27 -12.49 -10.54 -0.32
N ARG A 28 -12.12 -10.10 0.87
CA ARG A 28 -10.91 -10.55 1.58
C ARG A 28 -10.78 -12.07 1.71
N SER A 29 -11.90 -12.78 1.79
CA SER A 29 -11.97 -14.24 1.86
C SER A 29 -11.30 -14.94 0.67
N LEU A 30 -11.22 -14.31 -0.49
CA LEU A 30 -10.51 -14.86 -1.65
C LEU A 30 -8.99 -14.94 -1.44
N PHE A 31 -8.44 -14.19 -0.47
CA PHE A 31 -7.01 -14.07 -0.22
C PHE A 31 -6.57 -14.69 1.12
N SER A 32 -7.51 -15.16 1.92
CA SER A 32 -7.27 -15.78 3.23
C SER A 32 -6.99 -17.28 3.16
N SER A 33 -7.29 -17.94 2.05
CA SER A 33 -7.21 -19.39 1.86
C SER A 33 -6.03 -19.87 1.02
N SER A 34 -5.07 -19.01 0.70
CA SER A 34 -3.81 -19.49 0.13
C SER A 34 -2.98 -20.17 1.23
N GLU A 35 -3.37 -21.36 1.65
CA GLU A 35 -2.42 -22.36 2.12
C GLU A 35 -1.39 -22.55 0.99
N SER A 36 -0.30 -21.80 1.04
CA SER A 36 0.84 -22.05 0.17
C SER A 36 1.54 -23.32 0.66
N THR A 37 0.94 -24.44 0.32
CA THR A 37 1.49 -25.79 0.46
C THR A 37 2.50 -26.02 -0.66
N SER A 38 3.62 -25.32 -0.74
CA SER A 38 4.67 -25.75 -1.66
C SER A 38 6.04 -25.08 -1.56
N ALA A 39 6.34 -24.29 -0.54
CA ALA A 39 7.68 -23.70 -0.43
C ALA A 39 8.39 -23.95 0.90
N SER A 40 7.98 -24.97 1.67
CA SER A 40 8.48 -25.15 3.05
C SER A 40 9.46 -26.32 3.25
N GLU A 41 10.04 -26.90 2.21
CA GLU A 41 10.94 -28.07 2.43
C GLU A 41 12.43 -27.82 2.18
N ARG A 42 12.90 -26.63 1.92
CA ARG A 42 14.34 -26.34 1.91
C ARG A 42 14.67 -25.00 2.60
N GLY A 43 14.68 -25.06 3.90
CA GLY A 43 15.61 -24.39 4.80
C GLY A 43 15.94 -22.91 4.54
N VAL A 44 15.02 -21.99 4.81
CA VAL A 44 15.34 -20.74 5.52
C VAL A 44 14.05 -20.28 6.22
N GLY A 45 14.08 -20.20 7.56
CA GLY A 45 12.92 -19.94 8.40
C GLY A 45 12.31 -18.56 8.19
N LEU A 46 11.26 -18.50 7.40
CA LEU A 46 10.33 -17.37 7.28
C LEU A 46 8.90 -17.88 7.38
N HIS A 47 8.62 -18.69 8.38
CA HIS A 47 7.26 -18.87 8.88
C HIS A 47 6.88 -17.62 9.68
N ARG A 48 6.59 -16.52 9.00
CA ARG A 48 5.76 -15.47 9.56
C ARG A 48 4.38 -15.65 8.93
N GLU A 49 3.40 -15.89 9.80
CA GLU A 49 2.00 -15.81 9.46
C GLU A 49 1.80 -14.60 8.54
N ARG A 50 1.31 -14.83 7.34
CA ARG A 50 0.91 -13.77 6.41
C ARG A 50 -0.35 -13.11 6.99
N ILE A 51 -0.17 -12.29 8.02
CA ILE A 51 -1.27 -11.56 8.64
C ILE A 51 -1.69 -10.50 7.63
N LEU A 52 -2.83 -10.73 7.00
CA LEU A 52 -3.49 -9.71 6.20
C LEU A 52 -3.85 -8.53 7.11
N PRO A 53 -3.50 -7.29 6.74
CA PRO A 53 -4.00 -6.11 7.42
C PRO A 53 -5.53 -6.15 7.52
N SER A 54 -6.11 -5.53 8.54
CA SER A 54 -7.56 -5.47 8.65
C SER A 54 -8.17 -4.78 7.43
N GLU A 55 -9.42 -5.09 7.10
CA GLU A 55 -10.10 -4.50 5.94
C GLU A 55 -10.24 -2.98 6.11
N GLU A 56 -10.48 -2.53 7.34
CA GLU A 56 -10.57 -1.13 7.70
C GLU A 56 -9.24 -0.40 7.48
N LEU A 57 -8.11 -1.04 7.82
CA LEU A 57 -6.79 -0.46 7.59
C LEU A 57 -6.49 -0.35 6.10
N VAL A 58 -6.77 -1.40 5.33
CA VAL A 58 -6.58 -1.36 3.87
C VAL A 58 -7.48 -0.27 3.26
N ALA A 59 -8.74 -0.15 3.70
CA ALA A 59 -9.65 0.89 3.26
C ALA A 59 -9.09 2.30 3.58
N LEU A 60 -8.66 2.54 4.82
CA LEU A 60 -8.06 3.82 5.22
C LEU A 60 -6.84 4.19 4.36
N MET A 61 -5.97 3.22 4.08
CA MET A 61 -4.79 3.46 3.25
C MET A 61 -5.17 3.76 1.79
N LEU A 62 -6.14 3.04 1.22
CA LEU A 62 -6.63 3.26 -0.15
C LEU A 62 -7.39 4.59 -0.28
N GLU A 63 -8.21 4.95 0.70
CA GLU A 63 -8.85 6.27 0.76
C GLU A 63 -7.82 7.39 0.82
N GLY A 64 -6.73 7.18 1.57
CA GLY A 64 -5.61 8.11 1.66
C GLY A 64 -4.91 8.37 0.32
N LEU A 65 -4.98 7.45 -0.63
CA LEU A 65 -4.46 7.63 -1.98
C LEU A 65 -5.34 8.56 -2.85
N GLU A 66 -6.59 8.80 -2.48
CA GLU A 66 -7.52 9.69 -3.18
C GLU A 66 -7.63 9.44 -4.70
N LEU A 67 -7.64 8.16 -5.11
CA LEU A 67 -7.63 7.76 -6.51
C LEU A 67 -8.91 8.18 -7.25
N ASP A 68 -8.75 8.65 -8.50
CA ASP A 68 -9.86 8.97 -9.39
C ASP A 68 -10.03 7.99 -10.57
N GLY A 69 -9.08 7.08 -10.76
CA GLY A 69 -9.08 6.03 -11.76
C GLY A 69 -8.10 6.24 -12.89
N THR A 70 -7.41 7.35 -12.91
CA THR A 70 -6.45 7.68 -13.97
C THR A 70 -5.00 7.37 -13.58
N GLU A 71 -4.77 7.09 -12.31
CA GLU A 71 -3.43 6.98 -11.75
C GLU A 71 -2.70 5.68 -12.14
N ARG A 72 -1.39 5.81 -12.24
CA ARG A 72 -0.41 4.72 -12.17
C ARG A 72 0.03 4.56 -10.74
N VAL A 73 -0.16 3.37 -10.18
CA VAL A 73 0.07 3.09 -8.76
C VAL A 73 1.15 2.05 -8.59
N LEU A 74 2.10 2.31 -7.69
CA LEU A 74 3.05 1.31 -7.19
C LEU A 74 2.60 0.81 -5.81
N GLU A 75 2.44 -0.49 -5.67
CA GLU A 75 2.12 -1.18 -4.42
C GLU A 75 3.34 -1.96 -3.94
N LEU A 76 3.68 -1.82 -2.67
CA LEU A 76 4.86 -2.38 -2.03
C LEU A 76 4.50 -3.07 -0.71
N GLY A 77 5.14 -4.18 -0.42
CA GLY A 77 5.14 -4.76 0.93
C GLY A 77 3.94 -5.60 1.32
N SER A 78 2.95 -5.77 0.46
CA SER A 78 1.83 -6.65 0.77
C SER A 78 2.23 -8.14 0.72
N PRO A 79 1.80 -8.93 1.71
CA PRO A 79 2.01 -10.38 1.69
C PRO A 79 1.12 -11.10 0.68
N THR A 80 0.05 -10.49 0.20
CA THR A 80 -0.95 -11.09 -0.72
C THR A 80 -1.27 -10.14 -1.88
N ALA A 81 -2.03 -10.63 -2.90
CA ALA A 81 -2.52 -9.82 -4.00
C ALA A 81 -3.69 -8.90 -3.62
N TYR A 82 -4.20 -8.96 -2.39
CA TYR A 82 -5.43 -8.24 -2.00
C TYR A 82 -5.37 -6.74 -2.28
N PRO A 83 -4.37 -5.97 -1.79
CA PRO A 83 -4.30 -4.54 -2.10
C PRO A 83 -4.15 -4.25 -3.61
N ALA A 84 -3.35 -5.05 -4.32
CA ALA A 84 -3.18 -4.87 -5.76
C ALA A 84 -4.48 -5.16 -6.55
N ALA A 85 -5.27 -6.15 -6.12
CA ALA A 85 -6.58 -6.43 -6.72
C ALA A 85 -7.57 -5.28 -6.49
N LEU A 86 -7.64 -4.72 -5.28
CA LEU A 86 -8.47 -3.53 -5.00
C LEU A 86 -8.02 -2.33 -5.84
N LEU A 87 -6.71 -2.08 -5.90
CA LEU A 87 -6.13 -1.00 -6.69
C LEU A 87 -6.45 -1.16 -8.18
N SER A 88 -6.52 -2.40 -8.71
CA SER A 88 -6.86 -2.64 -10.11
C SER A 88 -8.25 -2.13 -10.49
N ALA A 89 -9.18 -2.05 -9.53
CA ALA A 89 -10.51 -1.47 -9.74
C ALA A 89 -10.55 0.05 -9.52
N LEU A 90 -9.50 0.63 -8.95
CA LEU A 90 -9.46 2.03 -8.51
C LEU A 90 -8.52 2.91 -9.34
N ALA A 91 -7.58 2.31 -10.08
CA ALA A 91 -6.52 2.99 -10.81
C ALA A 91 -6.45 2.54 -12.28
N SER A 92 -5.72 3.27 -13.11
CA SER A 92 -5.54 2.91 -14.53
C SER A 92 -4.49 1.81 -14.71
N GLU A 93 -3.42 1.82 -13.94
CA GLU A 93 -2.34 0.82 -14.00
C GLU A 93 -1.77 0.58 -12.60
N VAL A 94 -1.50 -0.68 -12.27
CA VAL A 94 -0.99 -1.09 -10.95
C VAL A 94 0.27 -1.94 -11.12
N PHE A 95 1.31 -1.60 -10.36
CA PHE A 95 2.55 -2.37 -10.23
C PHE A 95 2.65 -2.91 -8.81
N SER A 96 2.52 -4.22 -8.64
CA SER A 96 2.69 -4.88 -7.34
C SER A 96 4.12 -5.39 -7.21
N ALA A 97 4.91 -4.73 -6.38
CA ALA A 97 6.32 -5.00 -6.21
C ALA A 97 6.57 -6.10 -5.17
N VAL A 98 7.30 -7.12 -5.57
CA VAL A 98 7.64 -8.29 -4.73
C VAL A 98 9.13 -8.60 -4.80
N PRO A 99 9.72 -9.23 -3.74
CA PRO A 99 11.18 -9.37 -3.64
C PRO A 99 11.80 -10.45 -4.51
N SER A 100 11.02 -11.41 -5.02
CA SER A 100 11.58 -12.51 -5.84
C SER A 100 10.82 -12.71 -7.15
N GLN A 101 11.48 -13.36 -8.10
CA GLN A 101 10.89 -13.69 -9.41
C GLN A 101 9.76 -14.72 -9.28
N GLU A 102 9.89 -15.66 -8.34
CA GLU A 102 8.87 -16.69 -8.07
C GLU A 102 7.59 -16.04 -7.54
N LEU A 103 7.74 -15.11 -6.59
CA LEU A 103 6.61 -14.34 -6.06
C LEU A 103 5.98 -13.44 -7.13
N ALA A 104 6.78 -12.87 -8.04
CA ALA A 104 6.23 -12.07 -9.13
C ALA A 104 5.40 -12.92 -10.10
N GLN A 105 5.86 -14.13 -10.41
CA GLN A 105 5.12 -15.07 -11.24
C GLN A 105 3.84 -15.57 -10.55
N GLU A 106 3.91 -15.90 -9.26
CA GLU A 106 2.76 -16.33 -8.46
C GLU A 106 1.72 -15.21 -8.38
N ARG A 107 2.14 -13.99 -7.99
CA ARG A 107 1.30 -12.81 -7.91
C ARG A 107 0.67 -12.45 -9.25
N GLY A 108 1.44 -12.53 -10.34
CA GLY A 108 0.93 -12.28 -11.68
C GLY A 108 -0.16 -13.29 -12.10
N ARG A 109 0.01 -14.57 -11.78
CA ARG A 109 -1.03 -15.60 -12.03
C ARG A 109 -2.28 -15.36 -11.19
N GLU A 110 -2.12 -15.01 -9.92
CA GLU A 110 -3.23 -14.69 -9.02
C GLU A 110 -4.03 -13.48 -9.53
N LEU A 111 -3.36 -12.39 -9.88
CA LEU A 111 -4.00 -11.19 -10.44
C LEU A 111 -4.71 -11.48 -11.78
N ALA A 112 -4.10 -12.27 -12.65
CA ALA A 112 -4.71 -12.68 -13.92
C ALA A 112 -5.97 -13.52 -13.71
N ALA A 113 -5.94 -14.48 -12.77
CA ALA A 113 -7.09 -15.31 -12.42
C ALA A 113 -8.26 -14.50 -11.84
N LEU A 114 -7.96 -13.40 -11.16
CA LEU A 114 -8.95 -12.45 -10.65
C LEU A 114 -9.45 -11.44 -11.71
N GLY A 115 -8.93 -11.50 -12.93
CA GLY A 115 -9.29 -10.58 -14.00
C GLY A 115 -8.74 -9.16 -13.81
N CYS A 116 -7.63 -9.01 -13.09
CA CYS A 116 -6.93 -7.74 -12.87
C CYS A 116 -5.93 -7.46 -14.01
N HIS A 117 -6.44 -7.21 -15.23
CA HIS A 117 -5.61 -7.10 -16.45
C HIS A 117 -4.71 -5.86 -16.50
N ASN A 118 -5.01 -4.83 -15.70
CA ASN A 118 -4.23 -3.61 -15.57
C ASN A 118 -3.24 -3.65 -14.37
N ALA A 119 -3.12 -4.81 -13.70
CA ALA A 119 -2.20 -5.01 -12.60
C ALA A 119 -1.08 -5.97 -13.00
N ARG A 120 0.17 -5.59 -12.73
CA ARG A 120 1.37 -6.39 -13.03
C ARG A 120 2.18 -6.59 -11.77
N ALA A 121 2.65 -7.82 -11.57
CA ALA A 121 3.63 -8.10 -10.54
C ALA A 121 5.05 -7.85 -11.09
N VAL A 122 5.86 -7.13 -10.34
CA VAL A 122 7.24 -6.79 -10.70
C VAL A 122 8.19 -7.23 -9.60
N ARG A 123 9.38 -7.75 -10.00
CA ARG A 123 10.42 -8.09 -9.05
C ARG A 123 11.27 -6.86 -8.76
N THR A 124 11.39 -6.52 -7.47
CA THR A 124 12.29 -5.46 -7.00
C THR A 124 12.58 -5.61 -5.51
N GLU A 125 13.62 -4.96 -5.03
CA GLU A 125 13.77 -4.71 -3.60
C GLU A 125 12.74 -3.69 -3.15
N VAL A 126 11.89 -4.06 -2.20
CA VAL A 126 10.75 -3.25 -1.77
C VAL A 126 11.16 -1.84 -1.31
N SER A 127 12.33 -1.72 -0.65
CA SER A 127 12.89 -0.43 -0.22
C SER A 127 13.31 0.49 -1.38
N ARG A 128 13.62 -0.08 -2.54
CA ARG A 128 14.07 0.65 -3.73
C ARG A 128 12.92 1.12 -4.61
N GLY A 129 11.72 0.55 -4.44
CA GLY A 129 10.63 0.77 -5.37
C GLY A 129 10.87 0.12 -6.73
N TRP A 130 10.26 0.66 -7.78
CA TRP A 130 10.44 0.17 -9.15
C TRP A 130 10.64 1.34 -10.12
N PRO A 131 11.89 1.83 -10.25
CA PRO A 131 12.22 3.01 -11.04
C PRO A 131 11.85 2.89 -12.52
N GLU A 132 11.86 1.65 -13.08
CA GLU A 132 11.56 1.38 -14.48
C GLU A 132 10.10 1.74 -14.86
N GLY A 133 9.20 1.77 -13.88
CA GLY A 133 7.80 2.15 -14.07
C GLY A 133 7.48 3.59 -13.69
N ALA A 134 8.43 4.32 -13.09
CA ALA A 134 8.22 5.70 -12.66
C ALA A 134 8.01 6.66 -13.86
N PRO A 135 7.34 7.83 -13.66
CA PRO A 135 6.79 8.31 -12.41
C PRO A 135 5.42 7.72 -12.08
N TYR A 136 5.06 7.73 -10.77
CA TYR A 136 3.77 7.28 -10.24
C TYR A 136 2.96 8.46 -9.69
N GLN A 137 1.65 8.46 -9.89
CA GLN A 137 0.75 9.41 -9.24
C GLN A 137 0.45 8.98 -7.80
N ALA A 138 0.56 7.67 -7.50
CA ALA A 138 0.38 7.17 -6.15
C ALA A 138 1.31 6.00 -5.83
N ILE A 139 1.77 5.93 -4.59
CA ILE A 139 2.54 4.79 -4.05
C ILE A 139 1.88 4.36 -2.73
N ILE A 140 1.76 3.06 -2.50
CA ILE A 140 1.30 2.51 -1.22
C ILE A 140 2.33 1.51 -0.69
N ILE A 141 2.69 1.66 0.58
CA ILE A 141 3.48 0.67 1.32
C ILE A 141 2.52 -0.07 2.25
N ALA A 142 2.06 -1.23 1.83
CA ALA A 142 1.05 -2.03 2.52
C ALA A 142 1.61 -2.88 3.68
N ALA A 143 2.70 -2.40 4.30
CA ALA A 143 3.33 -2.96 5.48
C ALA A 143 3.83 -1.83 6.39
N GLY A 144 4.08 -2.14 7.66
CA GLY A 144 4.66 -1.17 8.58
C GLY A 144 6.10 -0.82 8.19
N THR A 145 6.44 0.45 8.22
CA THR A 145 7.80 0.93 7.96
C THR A 145 8.22 1.97 8.98
N SER A 146 9.49 1.96 9.35
CA SER A 146 10.03 2.98 10.24
C SER A 146 10.33 4.30 9.54
N SER A 147 10.53 4.25 8.22
CA SER A 147 10.81 5.42 7.40
C SER A 147 10.45 5.13 5.94
N VAL A 148 10.16 6.16 5.18
CA VAL A 148 9.99 6.07 3.72
C VAL A 148 11.32 6.44 3.06
N PRO A 149 11.91 5.54 2.25
CA PRO A 149 13.10 5.85 1.48
C PRO A 149 12.88 7.05 0.54
N SER A 150 13.88 7.93 0.40
CA SER A 150 13.84 9.07 -0.53
C SER A 150 13.60 8.63 -1.97
N GLU A 151 14.15 7.47 -2.34
CA GLU A 151 14.01 6.85 -3.65
C GLU A 151 12.54 6.62 -4.05
N LEU A 152 11.67 6.34 -3.09
CA LEU A 152 10.23 6.20 -3.36
C LEU A 152 9.56 7.56 -3.60
N ILE A 153 10.01 8.60 -2.89
CA ILE A 153 9.53 9.96 -3.12
C ILE A 153 9.97 10.45 -4.50
N ASP A 154 11.20 10.13 -4.93
CA ASP A 154 11.72 10.50 -6.24
C ASP A 154 10.99 9.81 -7.40
N GLN A 155 10.34 8.67 -7.14
CA GLN A 155 9.52 7.95 -8.10
C GLN A 155 8.07 8.48 -8.19
N LEU A 156 7.64 9.34 -7.26
CA LEU A 156 6.35 10.03 -7.39
C LEU A 156 6.43 11.13 -8.45
N GLU A 157 5.33 11.37 -9.12
CA GLU A 157 5.13 12.60 -9.88
C GLU A 157 5.02 13.81 -8.94
N ILE A 158 5.35 15.02 -9.41
CA ILE A 158 5.06 16.25 -8.65
C ILE A 158 3.54 16.36 -8.47
N GLY A 159 3.08 16.49 -7.24
CA GLY A 159 1.67 16.38 -6.87
C GLY A 159 1.22 14.97 -6.52
N GLY A 160 2.07 13.97 -6.74
CA GLY A 160 1.82 12.59 -6.35
C GLY A 160 1.83 12.38 -4.83
N ARG A 161 1.27 11.26 -4.39
CA ARG A 161 1.12 10.93 -2.97
C ARG A 161 1.57 9.51 -2.64
N LEU A 162 2.15 9.36 -1.46
CA LEU A 162 2.52 8.06 -0.90
C LEU A 162 1.77 7.85 0.41
N VAL A 163 1.18 6.68 0.59
CA VAL A 163 0.54 6.27 1.85
C VAL A 163 1.29 5.09 2.44
N ALA A 164 1.61 5.17 3.72
CA ALA A 164 2.32 4.12 4.45
C ALA A 164 1.87 4.04 5.91
N ALA A 165 1.96 2.86 6.51
CA ALA A 165 1.88 2.67 7.95
C ALA A 165 3.27 2.91 8.55
N MET A 166 3.47 4.04 9.23
CA MET A 166 4.76 4.49 9.73
C MET A 166 4.83 4.41 11.25
N GLY A 167 5.94 3.90 11.75
CA GLY A 167 6.19 3.75 13.18
C GLY A 167 7.04 2.53 13.49
N ASP A 168 7.01 2.11 14.74
CA ASP A 168 7.65 0.87 15.22
C ASP A 168 6.60 -0.26 15.36
N ALA A 169 7.00 -1.36 16.01
CA ALA A 169 6.10 -2.50 16.19
C ALA A 169 4.94 -2.22 17.17
N ASP A 170 5.09 -1.23 18.06
CA ASP A 170 4.16 -0.94 19.14
C ASP A 170 3.20 0.21 18.82
N ALA A 171 3.66 1.18 17.99
CA ALA A 171 2.88 2.36 17.64
C ALA A 171 3.09 2.75 16.17
N GLN A 172 2.02 2.70 15.40
CA GLN A 172 2.03 3.04 13.98
C GLN A 172 0.90 4.02 13.64
N LEU A 173 1.20 4.90 12.70
CA LEU A 173 0.24 5.84 12.11
C LEU A 173 0.19 5.61 10.60
N VAL A 174 -1.00 5.65 10.03
CA VAL A 174 -1.15 5.79 8.57
C VAL A 174 -0.85 7.23 8.22
N VAL A 175 0.19 7.42 7.44
CA VAL A 175 0.68 8.74 7.01
C VAL A 175 0.57 8.84 5.50
N ARG A 176 0.09 9.98 5.03
CA ARG A 176 0.13 10.38 3.63
C ARG A 176 1.22 11.42 3.43
N LEU A 177 2.10 11.16 2.47
CA LEU A 177 3.11 12.10 2.01
C LEU A 177 2.70 12.64 0.65
N HIS A 178 2.82 13.96 0.43
CA HIS A 178 2.60 14.61 -0.86
C HIS A 178 3.91 15.17 -1.39
N ARG A 179 4.31 14.74 -2.59
CA ARG A 179 5.46 15.34 -3.29
C ARG A 179 5.07 16.70 -3.87
N ARG A 180 5.73 17.75 -3.42
CA ARG A 180 5.70 19.07 -4.02
C ARG A 180 6.96 19.30 -4.85
N ALA A 181 7.01 20.38 -5.62
CA ALA A 181 8.17 20.70 -6.45
C ALA A 181 9.48 20.82 -5.64
N THR A 182 9.40 21.35 -4.41
CA THR A 182 10.56 21.62 -3.54
C THR A 182 10.44 21.07 -2.13
N ALA A 183 9.37 20.35 -1.81
CA ALA A 183 9.10 19.88 -0.46
C ALA A 183 8.29 18.56 -0.49
N VAL A 184 8.17 17.93 0.67
CA VAL A 184 7.24 16.82 0.93
C VAL A 184 6.37 17.23 2.12
N ASP A 185 5.07 17.36 1.90
CA ASP A 185 4.11 17.57 2.98
C ASP A 185 3.71 16.21 3.56
N SER A 186 3.37 16.18 4.86
CA SER A 186 2.89 14.98 5.54
C SER A 186 1.59 15.23 6.27
N GLU A 187 0.71 14.23 6.27
CA GLU A 187 -0.57 14.24 6.98
C GLU A 187 -0.81 12.89 7.65
N THR A 188 -1.26 12.89 8.89
CA THR A 188 -1.67 11.67 9.60
C THR A 188 -3.14 11.40 9.32
N LEU A 189 -3.42 10.18 8.80
CA LEU A 189 -4.79 9.75 8.48
C LEU A 189 -5.46 8.99 9.63
N GLY A 190 -4.67 8.27 10.45
CA GLY A 190 -5.18 7.52 11.59
C GLY A 190 -4.11 6.65 12.25
N ALA A 191 -4.45 6.08 13.42
CA ALA A 191 -3.62 5.07 14.06
C ALA A 191 -3.86 3.69 13.44
N CYS A 192 -2.83 2.84 13.43
CA CYS A 192 -2.93 1.48 12.89
C CYS A 192 -1.99 0.50 13.59
N HIS A 193 -2.16 -0.78 13.25
CA HIS A 193 -1.21 -1.82 13.62
C HIS A 193 -1.08 -2.82 12.47
N VAL A 194 0.13 -2.96 11.92
CA VAL A 194 0.43 -3.87 10.81
C VAL A 194 1.84 -4.42 10.93
N GLY A 195 2.09 -5.61 10.37
CA GLY A 195 3.41 -6.23 10.38
C GLY A 195 4.47 -5.37 9.67
N MET A 196 5.64 -5.26 10.29
CA MET A 196 6.76 -4.43 9.80
C MET A 196 7.39 -5.01 8.53
N LEU A 197 7.69 -4.15 7.57
CA LEU A 197 8.49 -4.46 6.39
C LEU A 197 9.91 -4.87 6.83
N GLY A 198 10.37 -6.06 6.42
CA GLY A 198 11.72 -6.53 6.77
C GLY A 198 11.94 -6.99 8.23
N GLY A 199 10.87 -7.10 9.05
CA GLY A 199 10.93 -7.54 10.45
C GLY A 199 11.17 -6.42 11.47
N PRO A 200 11.17 -6.74 12.78
CA PRO A 200 11.28 -5.74 13.83
C PRO A 200 12.67 -5.11 13.78
N ARG A 201 12.78 -3.88 13.31
CA ARG A 201 13.94 -3.02 13.52
C ARG A 201 13.59 -1.98 14.56
N ARG A 202 14.40 -1.87 15.61
CA ARG A 202 14.35 -0.72 16.52
C ARG A 202 14.72 0.52 15.75
N VAL A 203 13.86 1.52 15.77
CA VAL A 203 14.11 2.82 15.15
C VAL A 203 14.75 3.75 16.15
N PRO A 204 15.85 4.37 15.83
CA PRO A 204 16.23 5.63 16.45
C PRO A 204 15.94 6.78 15.51
N THR A 205 15.36 7.82 16.08
CA THR A 205 15.29 9.20 15.65
C THR A 205 14.01 9.73 14.96
N PRO A 206 13.59 10.94 15.38
CA PRO A 206 12.41 11.62 14.84
C PRO A 206 12.60 12.01 13.39
N PHE A 207 11.49 12.05 12.66
CA PHE A 207 11.46 12.43 11.24
C PHE A 207 12.08 13.81 11.01
N PRO A 208 12.99 13.96 10.02
CA PRO A 208 13.67 15.24 9.78
C PRO A 208 12.75 16.35 9.21
N TRP A 209 11.50 16.06 8.89
CA TRP A 209 10.56 17.05 8.33
C TRP A 209 9.32 17.37 9.17
N THR A 210 9.23 16.91 10.40
CA THR A 210 8.23 17.44 11.32
C THR A 210 8.69 18.81 11.83
N LYS A 211 8.51 19.87 11.03
CA LYS A 211 8.39 21.21 11.59
C LYS A 211 6.97 21.34 12.09
N ALA A 212 6.82 21.22 13.44
CA ALA A 212 5.65 21.73 14.12
C ALA A 212 5.53 23.24 13.81
N THR A 213 4.39 23.65 13.29
CA THR A 213 3.85 24.99 13.41
C THR A 213 2.89 25.02 14.57
#